data_079606617d5e6a608597e77e82e6e83b
#
_entry.id   079606617d5e6a608597e77e82e6e83b
#
_cell.length_a   1.000
_cell.length_b   1.000
_cell.length_c   1.000
_cell.angle_alpha   90.00
_cell.angle_beta   90.00
_cell.angle_gamma   90.00
#
_symmetry.space_group_name_H-M   'P 1'
#
loop_
_entity.id
_entity.type
_entity.pdbx_description
1 polymer ?
#
loop_
_entity_poly.entity_id
_entity_poly.type
_entity_poly.pdbx_seq_one_letter_code
_entity_poly.pdbx_strand_id
1 'polypeptide(L)'
;DHRNDCIITTFTLISVLLSLINIYWFDSVVGIGISIWICITGIKIFIESYNVLMDKAIDNTTKEEIFEIISTYKEIKGAKHFTSTPVGYQYLISISIDLDGNMSTFESHRIADSLEKKINKLPSVYLSIIHVNPV
;
A
#
# COMPACT_ATOMS: atom_id res chain seq x y z
N ASP A 1 11.44 13.60 9.81
CA ASP A 1 12.13 14.22 8.66
C ASP A 1 13.10 15.27 9.15
N HIS A 2 14.32 14.83 9.51
CA HIS A 2 15.35 15.66 10.15
C HIS A 2 15.69 16.96 9.38
N ARG A 3 15.50 16.99 8.07
CA ARG A 3 15.77 18.18 7.25
C ARG A 3 14.77 19.29 7.54
N ASN A 4 13.49 18.95 7.67
CA ASN A 4 12.44 19.92 7.97
C ASN A 4 12.60 20.48 9.40
N ASP A 5 12.96 19.61 10.34
CA ASP A 5 13.22 20.02 11.73
C ASP A 5 14.39 20.99 11.83
N CYS A 6 15.50 20.75 11.10
CA CYS A 6 16.63 21.68 11.04
C CYS A 6 16.24 23.03 10.47
N ILE A 7 15.42 23.05 9.40
CA ILE A 7 14.96 24.30 8.77
C ILE A 7 14.11 25.10 9.77
N ILE A 8 13.11 24.47 10.38
CA ILE A 8 12.21 25.11 11.36
C ILE A 8 13.04 25.67 12.53
N THR A 9 13.94 24.88 13.10
CA THR A 9 14.78 25.29 14.22
C THR A 9 15.69 26.48 13.86
N THR A 10 16.25 26.48 12.66
CA THR A 10 17.08 27.59 12.19
C THR A 10 16.28 28.88 12.05
N PHE A 11 15.10 28.84 11.44
CA PHE A 11 14.23 30.00 11.34
C PHE A 11 13.75 30.52 12.69
N THR A 12 13.43 29.63 13.62
CA THR A 12 13.04 29.98 14.98
C THR A 12 14.21 30.68 15.72
N LEU A 13 15.43 30.16 15.59
CA LEU A 13 16.62 30.78 16.19
C LEU A 13 16.88 32.18 15.62
N ILE A 14 16.79 32.33 14.30
CA ILE A 14 16.91 33.66 13.66
C ILE A 14 15.85 34.63 14.15
N SER A 15 14.58 34.17 14.28
CA SER A 15 13.48 34.98 14.79
C SER A 15 13.73 35.47 16.21
N VAL A 16 14.21 34.60 17.10
CA VAL A 16 14.57 34.96 18.47
C VAL A 16 15.71 36.01 18.49
N LEU A 17 16.73 35.85 17.67
CA LEU A 17 17.84 36.81 17.59
C LEU A 17 17.38 38.18 17.07
N LEU A 18 16.47 38.21 16.09
CA LEU A 18 15.89 39.45 15.56
C LEU A 18 14.96 40.15 16.60
N SER A 19 14.29 39.38 17.43
CA SER A 19 13.48 39.90 18.52
C SER A 19 14.32 40.69 19.55
N LEU A 20 15.59 40.29 19.77
CA LEU A 20 16.51 41.01 20.65
C LEU A 20 16.86 42.41 20.16
N ILE A 21 16.70 42.71 18.87
CA ILE A 21 16.93 44.00 18.24
C ILE A 21 15.61 44.79 18.02
N ASN A 22 14.55 44.49 18.79
CA ASN A 22 13.24 45.11 18.74
C ASN A 22 12.44 44.96 17.42
N ILE A 23 12.72 43.93 16.63
CA ILE A 23 11.99 43.58 15.38
C ILE A 23 10.93 42.51 15.70
N TYR A 24 9.93 42.86 16.52
CA TYR A 24 8.93 41.91 17.03
C TYR A 24 7.94 41.40 15.98
N TRP A 25 7.67 42.14 14.91
CA TRP A 25 6.74 41.72 13.88
C TRP A 25 7.25 40.51 13.07
N PHE A 26 8.57 40.35 13.01
CA PHE A 26 9.21 39.25 12.27
C PHE A 26 8.89 37.89 12.92
N ASP A 27 8.86 37.81 14.23
CA ASP A 27 8.51 36.60 14.99
C ASP A 27 7.09 36.13 14.66
N SER A 28 6.13 37.05 14.61
CA SER A 28 4.73 36.78 14.28
C SER A 28 4.60 36.25 12.84
N VAL A 29 5.33 36.81 11.87
CA VAL A 29 5.31 36.39 10.47
C VAL A 29 5.94 35.00 10.31
N VAL A 30 7.08 34.76 10.94
CA VAL A 30 7.74 33.44 10.95
C VAL A 30 6.83 32.39 11.63
N GLY A 31 6.22 32.71 12.76
CA GLY A 31 5.29 31.82 13.46
C GLY A 31 4.10 31.42 12.59
N ILE A 32 3.49 32.37 11.88
CA ILE A 32 2.40 32.09 10.94
C ILE A 32 2.89 31.19 9.79
N GLY A 33 4.06 31.50 9.21
CA GLY A 33 4.64 30.72 8.12
C GLY A 33 4.90 29.27 8.54
N ILE A 34 5.50 29.06 9.71
CA ILE A 34 5.74 27.73 10.28
C ILE A 34 4.41 26.98 10.53
N SER A 35 3.41 27.68 11.08
CA SER A 35 2.09 27.07 11.34
C SER A 35 1.41 26.57 10.06
N ILE A 36 1.45 27.37 9.00
CA ILE A 36 0.92 26.97 7.68
C ILE A 36 1.69 25.77 7.13
N TRP A 37 3.02 25.78 7.22
CA TRP A 37 3.86 24.67 6.79
C TRP A 37 3.51 23.36 7.51
N ILE A 38 3.40 23.41 8.84
CA ILE A 38 3.02 22.25 9.66
C ILE A 38 1.65 21.73 9.27
N CYS A 39 0.69 22.64 9.06
CA CYS A 39 -0.67 22.27 8.65
C CYS A 39 -0.67 21.53 7.30
N ILE A 40 0.02 22.06 6.30
CA ILE A 40 0.15 21.43 4.97
C ILE A 40 0.81 20.06 5.09
N THR A 41 1.90 19.96 5.86
CA THR A 41 2.61 18.69 6.07
C THR A 41 1.72 17.67 6.79
N GLY A 42 0.97 18.09 7.80
CA GLY A 42 0.02 17.24 8.52
C GLY A 42 -1.08 16.69 7.61
N ILE A 43 -1.67 17.56 6.77
CA ILE A 43 -2.67 17.13 5.78
C ILE A 43 -2.08 16.13 4.78
N LYS A 44 -0.86 16.37 4.31
CA LYS A 44 -0.18 15.45 3.38
C LYS A 44 0.02 14.08 4.00
N ILE A 45 0.55 14.01 5.23
CA ILE A 45 0.75 12.74 5.96
C ILE A 45 -0.60 12.05 6.20
N PHE A 46 -1.64 12.82 6.55
CA PHE A 46 -2.98 12.26 6.73
C PHE A 46 -3.52 11.62 5.45
N ILE A 47 -3.41 12.30 4.31
CA ILE A 47 -3.86 11.77 3.01
C ILE A 47 -3.05 10.52 2.63
N GLU A 48 -1.73 10.52 2.83
CA GLU A 48 -0.88 9.35 2.57
C GLU A 48 -1.30 8.17 3.44
N SER A 49 -1.50 8.39 4.74
CA SER A 49 -1.95 7.36 5.68
C SER A 49 -3.36 6.85 5.36
N TYR A 50 -4.27 7.77 5.01
CA TYR A 50 -5.62 7.42 4.58
C TYR A 50 -5.62 6.53 3.33
N ASN A 51 -4.82 6.88 2.33
CA ASN A 51 -4.69 6.08 1.11
C ASN A 51 -4.09 4.68 1.35
N VAL A 52 -3.22 4.55 2.35
CA VAL A 52 -2.67 3.24 2.75
C VAL A 52 -3.72 2.38 3.46
N LEU A 53 -4.58 3.00 4.29
CA LEU A 53 -5.62 2.30 5.06
C LEU A 53 -6.87 2.00 4.23
N MET A 54 -7.21 2.87 3.27
CA MET A 54 -8.41 2.76 2.44
C MET A 54 -8.16 2.02 1.13
N ASP A 55 -7.44 0.89 1.20
CA ASP A 55 -7.29 -0.04 0.09
C ASP A 55 -6.77 0.60 -1.20
N LYS A 56 -5.49 0.86 -1.28
CA LYS A 56 -4.89 0.93 -2.60
C LYS A 56 -5.06 -0.44 -3.23
N ALA A 57 -6.13 -0.60 -4.01
CA ALA A 57 -6.29 -1.78 -4.84
C ALA A 57 -4.97 -2.00 -5.59
N ILE A 58 -4.53 -3.25 -5.64
CA ILE A 58 -3.37 -3.65 -6.43
C ILE A 58 -3.44 -2.99 -7.81
N ASP A 59 -2.32 -2.53 -8.35
CA ASP A 59 -2.28 -1.93 -9.67
C ASP A 59 -2.82 -2.90 -10.74
N ASN A 60 -3.48 -2.35 -11.75
CA ASN A 60 -4.14 -3.16 -12.77
C ASN A 60 -3.17 -4.08 -13.52
N THR A 61 -1.91 -3.69 -13.70
CA THR A 61 -0.88 -4.51 -14.36
C THR A 61 -0.58 -5.78 -13.57
N THR A 62 -0.34 -5.68 -12.27
CA THR A 62 -0.13 -6.87 -11.42
C THR A 62 -1.38 -7.74 -11.33
N LYS A 63 -2.56 -7.13 -11.32
CA LYS A 63 -3.82 -7.87 -11.36
C LYS A 63 -3.97 -8.66 -12.67
N GLU A 64 -3.67 -8.06 -13.80
CA GLU A 64 -3.69 -8.71 -15.12
C GLU A 64 -2.69 -9.86 -15.19
N GLU A 65 -1.45 -9.68 -14.69
CA GLU A 65 -0.45 -10.74 -14.60
C GLU A 65 -0.93 -11.94 -13.77
N ILE A 66 -1.60 -11.69 -12.64
CA ILE A 66 -2.18 -12.75 -11.81
C ILE A 66 -3.27 -13.52 -12.58
N PHE A 67 -4.17 -12.81 -13.29
CA PHE A 67 -5.20 -13.48 -14.09
C PHE A 67 -4.62 -14.22 -15.29
N GLU A 68 -3.54 -13.72 -15.88
CA GLU A 68 -2.81 -14.42 -16.93
C GLU A 68 -2.21 -15.73 -16.40
N ILE A 69 -1.57 -15.71 -15.23
CA ILE A 69 -1.07 -16.92 -14.57
C ILE A 69 -2.20 -17.93 -14.34
N ILE A 70 -3.36 -17.47 -13.82
CA ILE A 70 -4.53 -18.34 -13.60
C ILE A 70 -5.00 -18.98 -14.92
N SER A 71 -5.02 -18.24 -16.01
CA SER A 71 -5.47 -18.70 -17.32
C SER A 71 -4.57 -19.81 -17.90
N THR A 72 -3.33 -19.97 -17.41
CA THR A 72 -2.44 -21.06 -17.83
C THR A 72 -2.88 -22.44 -17.32
N TYR A 73 -3.79 -22.46 -16.33
CA TYR A 73 -4.31 -23.70 -15.73
C TYR A 73 -5.64 -24.08 -16.36
N LYS A 74 -5.66 -25.08 -17.21
CA LYS A 74 -6.87 -25.56 -17.91
C LYS A 74 -7.91 -26.17 -16.99
N GLU A 75 -7.48 -26.62 -15.82
CA GLU A 75 -8.31 -27.24 -14.79
C GLU A 75 -9.16 -26.21 -14.04
N ILE A 76 -8.76 -24.92 -14.07
CA ILE A 76 -9.48 -23.84 -13.40
C ILE A 76 -10.61 -23.37 -14.31
N LYS A 77 -11.85 -23.64 -13.88
CA LYS A 77 -13.07 -23.25 -14.61
C LYS A 77 -13.42 -21.79 -14.46
N GLY A 78 -12.96 -21.15 -13.38
CA GLY A 78 -13.20 -19.73 -13.10
C GLY A 78 -12.41 -19.24 -11.89
N ALA A 79 -12.27 -17.91 -11.80
CA ALA A 79 -11.69 -17.25 -10.65
C ALA A 79 -12.65 -16.16 -10.17
N LYS A 80 -12.91 -16.12 -8.85
CA LYS A 80 -13.86 -15.21 -8.21
C LYS A 80 -13.26 -14.60 -6.94
N HIS A 81 -13.91 -13.61 -6.38
CA HIS A 81 -13.57 -13.01 -5.09
C HIS A 81 -12.09 -12.60 -4.97
N PHE A 82 -11.58 -11.92 -6.01
CA PHE A 82 -10.25 -11.33 -5.96
C PHE A 82 -10.23 -10.18 -4.95
N THR A 83 -9.39 -10.31 -3.92
CA THR A 83 -9.15 -9.27 -2.92
C THR A 83 -7.65 -9.06 -2.77
N SER A 84 -7.23 -7.81 -2.65
CA SER A 84 -5.83 -7.44 -2.40
C SER A 84 -5.77 -6.54 -1.17
N THR A 85 -4.95 -6.89 -0.19
CA THR A 85 -4.75 -6.11 1.04
C THR A 85 -3.30 -5.65 1.08
N PRO A 86 -3.02 -4.33 1.19
CA PRO A 86 -1.66 -3.84 1.25
C PRO A 86 -0.94 -4.27 2.54
N VAL A 87 0.28 -4.78 2.40
CA VAL A 87 1.18 -5.16 3.49
C VAL A 87 2.54 -4.51 3.23
N GLY A 88 2.74 -3.31 3.75
CA GLY A 88 3.91 -2.49 3.45
C GLY A 88 3.96 -2.08 1.99
N TYR A 89 4.97 -2.54 1.26
CA TYR A 89 5.15 -2.27 -0.18
C TYR A 89 4.59 -3.38 -1.09
N GLN A 90 4.04 -4.44 -0.51
CA GLN A 90 3.53 -5.61 -1.21
C GLN A 90 2.05 -5.82 -0.87
N TYR A 91 1.43 -6.82 -1.51
CA TYR A 91 0.02 -7.14 -1.33
C TYR A 91 -0.17 -8.58 -0.87
N LEU A 92 -1.07 -8.77 0.09
CA LEU A 92 -1.65 -10.06 0.38
C LEU A 92 -2.83 -10.25 -0.57
N ILE A 93 -2.79 -11.31 -1.35
CA ILE A 93 -3.79 -11.62 -2.37
C ILE A 93 -4.67 -12.77 -1.88
N SER A 94 -5.98 -12.63 -2.00
CA SER A 94 -6.92 -13.72 -1.77
C SER A 94 -7.78 -13.93 -3.02
N ILE A 95 -7.81 -15.17 -3.51
CA ILE A 95 -8.53 -15.55 -4.73
C ILE A 95 -9.27 -16.86 -4.49
N SER A 96 -10.52 -16.93 -4.94
CA SER A 96 -11.27 -18.17 -5.02
C SER A 96 -11.24 -18.72 -6.45
N ILE A 97 -10.82 -19.96 -6.62
CA ILE A 97 -10.80 -20.68 -7.90
C ILE A 97 -11.86 -21.78 -7.94
N ASP A 98 -12.52 -21.90 -9.07
CA ASP A 98 -13.51 -22.94 -9.30
C ASP A 98 -12.83 -24.16 -9.97
N LEU A 99 -12.84 -25.32 -9.31
CA LEU A 99 -12.34 -26.60 -9.81
C LEU A 99 -13.46 -27.64 -9.92
N ASP A 100 -13.22 -28.73 -10.64
CA ASP A 100 -14.19 -29.83 -10.75
C ASP A 100 -14.43 -30.48 -9.38
N GLY A 101 -15.70 -30.51 -8.95
CA GLY A 101 -16.11 -31.12 -7.67
C GLY A 101 -15.84 -32.62 -7.55
N ASN A 102 -15.62 -33.32 -8.70
CA ASN A 102 -15.24 -34.73 -8.72
C ASN A 102 -13.71 -34.96 -8.61
N MET A 103 -12.93 -33.87 -8.59
CA MET A 103 -11.48 -33.96 -8.44
C MET A 103 -11.11 -34.41 -7.02
N SER A 104 -10.08 -35.21 -6.88
CA SER A 104 -9.59 -35.61 -5.56
C SER A 104 -9.04 -34.40 -4.80
N THR A 105 -9.15 -34.42 -3.47
CA THR A 105 -8.59 -33.38 -2.61
C THR A 105 -7.09 -33.17 -2.85
N PHE A 106 -6.36 -34.28 -3.12
CA PHE A 106 -4.95 -34.23 -3.41
C PHE A 106 -4.62 -33.44 -4.71
N GLU A 107 -5.41 -33.70 -5.76
CA GLU A 107 -5.22 -33.01 -7.05
C GLU A 107 -5.60 -31.53 -6.97
N SER A 108 -6.74 -31.20 -6.33
CA SER A 108 -7.18 -29.82 -6.15
C SER A 108 -6.18 -29.02 -5.32
N HIS A 109 -5.65 -29.60 -4.25
CA HIS A 109 -4.63 -28.97 -3.42
C HIS A 109 -3.32 -28.77 -4.20
N ARG A 110 -2.89 -29.75 -5.00
CA ARG A 110 -1.69 -29.61 -5.83
C ARG A 110 -1.79 -28.47 -6.85
N ILE A 111 -2.97 -28.25 -7.42
CA ILE A 111 -3.22 -27.13 -8.34
C ILE A 111 -3.15 -25.82 -7.58
N ALA A 112 -3.82 -25.72 -6.44
CA ALA A 112 -3.80 -24.53 -5.60
C ALA A 112 -2.39 -24.16 -5.14
N ASP A 113 -1.60 -25.12 -4.65
CA ASP A 113 -0.21 -24.92 -4.24
C ASP A 113 0.70 -24.48 -5.40
N SER A 114 0.48 -25.05 -6.59
CA SER A 114 1.26 -24.69 -7.78
C SER A 114 0.96 -23.25 -8.21
N LEU A 115 -0.31 -22.87 -8.16
CA LEU A 115 -0.76 -21.52 -8.47
C LEU A 115 -0.23 -20.51 -7.45
N GLU A 116 -0.37 -20.81 -6.16
CA GLU A 116 0.14 -20.01 -5.05
C GLU A 116 1.65 -19.74 -5.20
N LYS A 117 2.43 -20.78 -5.46
CA LYS A 117 3.88 -20.66 -5.68
C LYS A 117 4.24 -19.78 -6.88
N LYS A 118 3.42 -19.75 -7.92
CA LYS A 118 3.66 -18.87 -9.08
C LYS A 118 3.31 -17.41 -8.75
N ILE A 119 2.16 -17.18 -8.12
CA ILE A 119 1.73 -15.81 -7.72
C ILE A 119 2.69 -15.21 -6.69
N ASN A 120 3.16 -15.99 -5.71
CA ASN A 120 4.12 -15.55 -4.69
C ASN A 120 5.52 -15.20 -5.25
N LYS A 121 5.82 -15.51 -6.52
CA LYS A 121 7.05 -15.06 -7.18
C LYS A 121 6.97 -13.65 -7.74
N LEU A 122 5.80 -13.07 -7.82
CA LEU A 122 5.63 -11.69 -8.28
C LEU A 122 6.19 -10.72 -7.23
N PRO A 123 7.00 -9.73 -7.63
CA PRO A 123 7.65 -8.80 -6.69
C PRO A 123 6.67 -8.00 -5.83
N SER A 124 5.47 -7.75 -6.37
CA SER A 124 4.40 -6.98 -5.71
C SER A 124 3.59 -7.84 -4.73
N VAL A 125 3.78 -9.16 -4.68
CA VAL A 125 2.99 -10.07 -3.85
C VAL A 125 3.79 -10.49 -2.62
N TYR A 126 3.23 -10.23 -1.43
CA TYR A 126 3.75 -10.71 -0.16
C TYR A 126 3.37 -12.18 0.07
N LEU A 127 2.10 -12.49 -0.10
CA LEU A 127 1.53 -13.81 0.09
C LEU A 127 0.22 -13.91 -0.71
N SER A 128 -0.04 -15.07 -1.30
CA SER A 128 -1.33 -15.39 -1.89
C SER A 128 -2.04 -16.51 -1.11
N ILE A 129 -3.34 -16.38 -0.97
CA ILE A 129 -4.23 -17.39 -0.38
C ILE A 129 -5.20 -17.83 -1.46
N ILE A 130 -5.16 -19.11 -1.80
CA ILE A 130 -6.01 -19.69 -2.83
C ILE A 130 -7.10 -20.52 -2.17
N HIS A 131 -8.35 -20.09 -2.33
CA HIS A 131 -9.51 -20.85 -1.90
C HIS A 131 -10.07 -21.66 -3.06
N VAL A 132 -10.33 -22.95 -2.84
CA VAL A 132 -10.89 -23.84 -3.85
C VAL A 132 -12.38 -24.02 -3.66
N ASN A 133 -13.16 -23.72 -4.70
CA ASN A 133 -14.59 -23.99 -4.76
C ASN A 133 -14.84 -25.18 -5.68
N PRO A 134 -15.51 -26.25 -5.21
CA PRO A 134 -15.95 -27.34 -6.06
C PRO A 134 -17.20 -26.93 -6.87
N VAL A 135 -17.15 -27.09 -8.19
CA VAL A 135 -18.24 -26.77 -9.14
C VAL A 135 -18.47 -27.88 -10.14
#